data_c00e32397efdae5a403e11b57bcf279c
#
_entry.id   c00e32397efdae5a403e11b57bcf279c
#
_cell.length_a   1.000
_cell.length_b   1.000
_cell.length_c   1.000
_cell.angle_alpha   90.00
_cell.angle_beta   90.00
_cell.angle_gamma   90.00
#
_symmetry.space_group_name_H-M   'P 1'
#
loop_
_entity.id
_entity.type
_entity.pdbx_description
1 polymer ?
#
loop_
_entity_poly.entity_id
_entity_poly.type
_entity_poly.pdbx_seq_one_letter_code
_entity_poly.pdbx_strand_id
1 'polypeptide(L)'
;SDVCSSDLAGGLLDLKQEQLKMRDERPTKTAHQQNVLGQKSWGGKLGFKLRPPADQLNAAATPTTPPQMIATKAMWGGEQKAAGSTVASSADASTITVASGHGSRFPVGTWGAVVISGAPVPFKVIAVDGDELTVFPALPSTPSTSAVVYNSCTYYPTQSNTQSISVQHAKPNAANGSDYDQQWEARGGTGDLGFEMKTGQVPMCSFDLRGAPWSGPDSAPGLLPAPFAEDTQGAPFVFNNATVLWQPVDTTTRVHTPIAGVDFKFDGQMMHLEDPGGVEGKIGVERVGSEFMMVSGTIAKRFDATFDGYYSPSTPLWFCAMIPLGSGTSKRWAVVEISTMFLAQKPGLADDGGMTRHQHEWEGLEDQTIADPATDLARAPFRLALI
;
A
#
# COMPACT_ATOMS: atom_id res chain seq x y z
N SER A 1 8.58 -15.11 2.47
CA SER A 1 8.07 -14.64 1.18
C SER A 1 9.07 -13.67 0.59
N ASP A 2 9.58 -14.04 -0.55
CA ASP A 2 10.76 -13.44 -1.15
C ASP A 2 10.33 -12.30 -2.08
N VAL A 3 10.83 -11.11 -1.81
CA VAL A 3 10.66 -9.95 -2.68
C VAL A 3 11.78 -9.95 -3.71
N CYS A 4 11.43 -10.02 -4.98
CA CYS A 4 12.38 -10.10 -6.07
C CYS A 4 13.17 -8.80 -6.26
N SER A 5 14.48 -8.91 -6.43
CA SER A 5 15.41 -7.79 -6.57
C SER A 5 15.25 -6.95 -7.84
N SER A 6 14.56 -7.45 -8.87
CA SER A 6 14.42 -6.73 -10.16
C SER A 6 13.52 -5.50 -10.10
N ASP A 7 12.64 -5.41 -9.09
CA ASP A 7 11.75 -4.27 -8.89
C ASP A 7 12.23 -3.29 -7.80
N LEU A 8 13.36 -3.59 -7.18
CA LEU A 8 13.97 -2.73 -6.17
C LEU A 8 14.62 -1.50 -6.83
N ALA A 9 14.00 -0.36 -6.67
CA ALA A 9 14.61 0.92 -7.00
C ALA A 9 15.47 1.38 -5.81
N GLY A 10 16.70 0.88 -5.75
CA GLY A 10 17.74 1.34 -4.84
C GLY A 10 17.45 1.12 -3.35
N GLY A 11 18.27 0.40 -2.67
CA GLY A 11 18.17 0.31 -1.22
C GLY A 11 19.20 -0.68 -0.68
N LEU A 12 20.24 -0.18 -0.10
CA LEU A 12 21.12 -0.98 0.74
C LEU A 12 20.53 -1.01 2.14
N LEU A 13 20.51 -2.20 2.76
CA LEU A 13 20.26 -2.33 4.18
C LEU A 13 21.38 -1.61 4.94
N ASP A 14 21.02 -0.67 5.78
CA ASP A 14 21.93 0.00 6.70
C ASP A 14 21.94 -0.78 8.03
N LEU A 15 22.93 -1.64 8.17
CA LEU A 15 23.12 -2.49 9.36
C LEU A 15 24.00 -1.74 10.35
N LYS A 16 23.49 -1.46 11.52
CA LYS A 16 24.19 -0.72 12.59
C LYS A 16 24.34 -1.58 13.82
N GLN A 17 25.54 -1.55 14.37
CA GLN A 17 25.83 -2.09 15.70
C GLN A 17 26.53 -1.01 16.51
N GLU A 18 25.96 -0.70 17.66
CA GLU A 18 26.55 0.27 18.57
C GLU A 18 27.83 -0.30 19.18
N GLN A 19 28.86 0.52 19.30
CA GLN A 19 30.08 0.18 20.01
C GLN A 19 30.19 1.05 21.23
N LEU A 20 29.99 0.46 22.39
CA LEU A 20 30.16 1.15 23.67
C LEU A 20 31.64 1.18 24.00
N LYS A 21 32.22 2.38 23.97
CA LYS A 21 33.60 2.61 24.42
C LYS A 21 33.62 2.71 25.93
N MET A 22 34.10 1.68 26.60
CA MET A 22 34.33 1.78 28.04
C MET A 22 35.55 2.66 28.29
N ARG A 23 35.34 3.82 28.89
CA ARG A 23 36.40 4.65 29.49
C ARG A 23 36.54 4.23 30.94
N ASP A 24 37.58 3.45 31.23
CA ASP A 24 37.97 3.21 32.60
C ASP A 24 38.94 4.31 33.04
N GLU A 25 38.61 5.00 34.08
CA GLU A 25 39.54 5.94 34.74
C GLU A 25 40.65 5.19 35.46
N ARG A 26 41.62 4.68 34.70
CA ARG A 26 42.83 4.11 35.25
C ARG A 26 43.97 5.10 35.31
N PRO A 27 44.81 5.06 36.31
CA PRO A 27 45.95 6.00 36.45
C PRO A 27 47.06 5.79 35.41
N THR A 28 46.94 4.81 34.51
CA THR A 28 47.91 4.56 33.44
C THR A 28 47.32 4.92 32.07
N LYS A 29 47.97 5.82 31.36
CA LYS A 29 47.57 6.42 30.07
C LYS A 29 47.59 5.46 28.85
N THR A 30 47.66 4.14 29.05
CA THR A 30 47.92 3.20 27.97
C THR A 30 47.01 2.00 28.05
N ALA A 31 45.75 2.14 27.82
CA ALA A 31 44.95 1.02 27.24
C ALA A 31 43.53 1.49 26.90
N HIS A 32 43.20 1.45 25.62
CA HIS A 32 41.81 1.33 25.22
C HIS A 32 41.32 -0.01 25.69
N GLN A 33 40.32 -0.05 26.55
CA GLN A 33 39.63 -1.28 26.86
C GLN A 33 38.86 -1.77 25.63
N GLN A 34 38.65 -3.09 25.63
CA GLN A 34 37.87 -3.75 24.58
C GLN A 34 36.50 -3.09 24.45
N ASN A 35 36.13 -2.67 23.25
CA ASN A 35 34.80 -2.14 22.99
C ASN A 35 33.75 -3.23 23.28
N VAL A 36 32.73 -2.89 24.04
CA VAL A 36 31.57 -3.76 24.23
C VAL A 36 30.63 -3.50 23.08
N LEU A 37 30.21 -4.57 22.42
CA LEU A 37 29.20 -4.49 21.38
C LEU A 37 27.84 -4.18 22.01
N GLY A 38 27.25 -3.10 21.60
CA GLY A 38 25.93 -2.64 22.05
C GLY A 38 24.81 -3.14 21.13
N GLN A 39 23.73 -2.41 21.14
CA GLN A 39 22.52 -2.75 20.42
C GLN A 39 22.72 -2.81 18.91
N LYS A 40 22.09 -3.79 18.26
CA LYS A 40 21.98 -3.86 16.81
C LYS A 40 20.67 -3.27 16.35
N SER A 41 20.72 -2.53 15.25
CA SER A 41 19.56 -2.04 14.53
C SER A 41 19.82 -2.09 13.03
N TRP A 42 18.76 -2.09 12.27
CA TRP A 42 18.87 -2.00 10.83
C TRP A 42 17.80 -1.06 10.27
N GLY A 43 18.09 -0.48 9.14
CA GLY A 43 17.18 0.33 8.36
C GLY A 43 17.40 0.11 6.88
N GLY A 44 16.48 0.56 6.07
CA GLY A 44 16.63 0.47 4.62
C GLY A 44 15.45 1.09 3.90
N LYS A 45 15.72 1.58 2.71
CA LYS A 45 14.67 2.10 1.82
C LYS A 45 14.48 1.12 0.68
N LEU A 46 13.25 0.69 0.48
CA LEU A 46 12.87 -0.18 -0.61
C LEU A 46 11.82 0.53 -1.46
N GLY A 47 11.91 0.38 -2.77
CA GLY A 47 10.91 0.92 -3.69
C GLY A 47 10.41 -0.16 -4.63
N PHE A 48 9.10 -0.24 -4.82
CA PHE A 48 8.46 -1.22 -5.69
C PHE A 48 7.52 -0.55 -6.68
N LYS A 49 7.55 -1.03 -7.90
CA LYS A 49 6.57 -0.69 -8.92
C LYS A 49 5.24 -1.36 -8.64
N LEU A 50 4.15 -0.63 -8.82
CA LEU A 50 2.82 -1.21 -8.68
C LEU A 50 2.50 -2.13 -9.86
N ARG A 51 2.23 -3.41 -9.54
CA ARG A 51 1.90 -4.45 -10.52
C ARG A 51 0.62 -5.18 -10.12
N PRO A 52 -0.11 -5.75 -11.09
CA PRO A 52 -1.27 -6.59 -10.78
C PRO A 52 -0.84 -7.90 -10.10
N PRO A 53 -1.79 -8.62 -9.47
CA PRO A 53 -1.57 -10.01 -9.07
C PRO A 53 -1.09 -10.86 -10.27
N ALA A 54 -0.25 -11.86 -10.01
CA ALA A 54 0.27 -12.76 -11.06
C ALA A 54 -0.85 -13.57 -11.71
N ASP A 55 -1.89 -13.90 -10.94
CA ASP A 55 -3.02 -14.70 -11.40
C ASP A 55 -3.85 -13.91 -12.42
N GLN A 56 -4.38 -14.63 -13.38
CA GLN A 56 -5.42 -14.08 -14.27
C GLN A 56 -6.68 -13.77 -13.46
N LEU A 57 -7.47 -12.79 -13.94
CA LEU A 57 -8.78 -12.52 -13.37
C LEU A 57 -9.63 -13.79 -13.33
N ASN A 58 -9.92 -14.25 -12.14
CA ASN A 58 -10.68 -15.46 -11.89
C ASN A 58 -11.65 -15.28 -10.73
N ALA A 59 -12.93 -15.19 -11.00
CA ALA A 59 -13.95 -15.05 -9.96
C ALA A 59 -14.12 -16.30 -9.09
N ALA A 60 -13.67 -17.48 -9.53
CA ALA A 60 -13.77 -18.71 -8.75
C ALA A 60 -12.62 -18.87 -7.75
N ALA A 61 -11.56 -18.09 -7.87
CA ALA A 61 -10.38 -18.18 -7.02
C ALA A 61 -10.18 -16.90 -6.20
N THR A 62 -9.59 -17.04 -5.01
CA THR A 62 -9.08 -15.92 -4.23
C THR A 62 -7.81 -15.39 -4.91
N PRO A 63 -7.70 -14.07 -5.18
CA PRO A 63 -6.52 -13.53 -5.83
C PRO A 63 -5.26 -13.72 -4.96
N THR A 64 -4.14 -13.98 -5.61
CA THR A 64 -2.85 -14.14 -4.93
C THR A 64 -2.27 -12.80 -4.57
N THR A 65 -1.76 -12.65 -3.34
CA THR A 65 -1.04 -11.45 -2.90
C THR A 65 0.20 -11.24 -3.77
N PRO A 66 0.31 -10.12 -4.49
CA PRO A 66 1.53 -9.81 -5.22
C PRO A 66 2.73 -9.72 -4.29
N PRO A 67 3.90 -10.28 -4.63
CA PRO A 67 5.08 -10.29 -3.76
C PRO A 67 5.48 -8.91 -3.26
N GLN A 68 5.44 -7.89 -4.11
CA GLN A 68 5.75 -6.51 -3.74
C GLN A 68 4.77 -5.92 -2.70
N MET A 69 3.57 -6.46 -2.59
CA MET A 69 2.56 -6.00 -1.63
C MET A 69 2.71 -6.62 -0.24
N ILE A 70 3.64 -7.56 -0.07
CA ILE A 70 3.95 -8.14 1.25
C ILE A 70 4.48 -7.06 2.21
N ALA A 71 5.34 -6.17 1.72
CA ALA A 71 5.83 -5.04 2.50
C ALA A 71 4.69 -4.08 2.86
N THR A 72 3.78 -3.78 1.93
CA THR A 72 2.58 -2.97 2.18
C THR A 72 1.72 -3.59 3.28
N LYS A 73 1.48 -4.90 3.21
CA LYS A 73 0.72 -5.63 4.22
C LYS A 73 1.41 -5.57 5.59
N ALA A 74 2.73 -5.70 5.64
CA ALA A 74 3.48 -5.59 6.89
C ALA A 74 3.37 -4.19 7.50
N MET A 75 3.38 -3.13 6.68
CA MET A 75 3.28 -1.75 7.16
C MET A 75 1.85 -1.39 7.59
N TRP A 76 0.85 -1.77 6.82
CA TRP A 76 -0.56 -1.41 7.08
C TRP A 76 -1.30 -2.43 7.94
N GLY A 77 -0.89 -3.70 7.89
CA GLY A 77 -1.49 -4.80 8.64
C GLY A 77 -2.74 -5.40 8.01
N GLY A 78 -3.49 -4.66 7.21
CA GLY A 78 -4.75 -5.10 6.62
C GLY A 78 -4.60 -5.56 5.16
N GLU A 79 -5.12 -6.76 4.87
CA GLU A 79 -5.33 -7.28 3.52
C GLU A 79 -6.68 -7.97 3.48
N GLN A 80 -7.57 -7.51 2.61
CA GLN A 80 -8.83 -8.18 2.32
C GLN A 80 -8.77 -8.79 0.93
N LYS A 81 -9.04 -10.09 0.84
CA LYS A 81 -9.16 -10.83 -0.40
C LYS A 81 -10.08 -12.03 -0.24
N ALA A 82 -10.86 -12.33 -1.25
CA ALA A 82 -11.72 -13.51 -1.30
C ALA A 82 -11.98 -13.88 -2.76
N ALA A 83 -12.54 -15.05 -2.99
CA ALA A 83 -13.06 -15.40 -4.31
C ALA A 83 -14.17 -14.41 -4.72
N GLY A 84 -14.29 -14.17 -5.99
CA GLY A 84 -15.37 -13.36 -6.56
C GLY A 84 -16.71 -14.10 -6.62
N SER A 85 -17.59 -13.63 -7.47
CA SER A 85 -18.96 -14.15 -7.61
C SER A 85 -19.51 -13.92 -9.03
N THR A 86 -20.80 -14.14 -9.18
CA THR A 86 -21.61 -13.70 -10.32
C THR A 86 -22.79 -12.89 -9.83
N VAL A 87 -23.31 -12.01 -10.68
CA VAL A 87 -24.53 -11.25 -10.42
C VAL A 87 -25.74 -12.18 -10.50
N ALA A 88 -26.49 -12.31 -9.42
CA ALA A 88 -27.77 -13.02 -9.39
C ALA A 88 -28.90 -12.09 -9.88
N SER A 89 -28.90 -10.85 -9.42
CA SER A 89 -29.80 -9.78 -9.87
C SER A 89 -29.15 -8.41 -9.60
N SER A 90 -29.69 -7.37 -10.22
CA SER A 90 -29.28 -6.01 -9.96
C SER A 90 -30.49 -5.10 -10.12
N ALA A 91 -30.81 -4.34 -9.08
CA ALA A 91 -31.95 -3.45 -9.08
C ALA A 91 -31.65 -2.18 -9.92
N ASP A 92 -30.44 -1.66 -9.79
CA ASP A 92 -29.98 -0.43 -10.46
C ASP A 92 -28.44 -0.43 -10.62
N ALA A 93 -27.87 0.72 -10.93
CA ALA A 93 -26.42 0.88 -11.08
C ALA A 93 -25.65 0.96 -9.75
N SER A 94 -26.34 1.01 -8.62
CA SER A 94 -25.74 1.13 -7.28
C SER A 94 -25.96 -0.11 -6.41
N THR A 95 -26.76 -1.07 -6.89
CA THR A 95 -27.15 -2.27 -6.13
C THR A 95 -26.88 -3.53 -6.93
N ILE A 96 -26.08 -4.43 -6.39
CA ILE A 96 -25.74 -5.72 -7.01
C ILE A 96 -26.08 -6.83 -6.02
N THR A 97 -26.96 -7.78 -6.40
CA THR A 97 -27.12 -9.01 -5.64
C THR A 97 -26.19 -10.07 -6.22
N VAL A 98 -25.26 -10.58 -5.42
CA VAL A 98 -24.34 -11.66 -5.82
C VAL A 98 -24.98 -13.03 -5.62
N ALA A 99 -24.32 -14.08 -6.10
CA ALA A 99 -24.80 -15.45 -5.93
C ALA A 99 -25.01 -15.79 -4.44
N SER A 100 -26.00 -16.63 -4.17
CA SER A 100 -26.41 -16.96 -2.79
C SER A 100 -25.27 -17.45 -1.91
N GLY A 101 -25.13 -16.86 -0.72
CA GLY A 101 -24.08 -17.11 0.26
C GLY A 101 -22.73 -16.44 -0.07
N HIS A 102 -22.67 -15.61 -1.11
CA HIS A 102 -21.40 -14.95 -1.51
C HIS A 102 -21.27 -13.51 -1.01
N GLY A 103 -22.29 -12.91 -0.40
CA GLY A 103 -22.21 -11.54 0.11
C GLY A 103 -21.08 -11.34 1.12
N SER A 104 -20.83 -12.33 1.99
CA SER A 104 -19.75 -12.30 2.98
C SER A 104 -18.32 -12.21 2.38
N ARG A 105 -18.16 -12.49 1.10
CA ARG A 105 -16.88 -12.35 0.38
C ARG A 105 -16.52 -10.89 0.09
N PHE A 106 -17.51 -10.01 0.16
CA PHE A 106 -17.41 -8.58 -0.16
C PHE A 106 -17.72 -7.71 1.06
N PRO A 107 -16.91 -7.77 2.13
CA PRO A 107 -17.16 -6.93 3.30
C PRO A 107 -17.13 -5.44 2.95
N VAL A 108 -17.82 -4.63 3.74
CA VAL A 108 -17.87 -3.18 3.58
C VAL A 108 -16.47 -2.59 3.55
N GLY A 109 -16.20 -1.71 2.62
CA GLY A 109 -14.88 -1.14 2.34
C GLY A 109 -14.04 -1.90 1.31
N THR A 110 -14.46 -3.11 0.89
CA THR A 110 -13.76 -3.86 -0.15
C THR A 110 -13.96 -3.24 -1.53
N TRP A 111 -12.91 -3.21 -2.33
CA TRP A 111 -13.00 -2.95 -3.76
C TRP A 111 -13.17 -4.24 -4.54
N GLY A 112 -13.96 -4.17 -5.59
CA GLY A 112 -14.16 -5.24 -6.56
C GLY A 112 -14.38 -4.67 -7.95
N ALA A 113 -14.62 -5.54 -8.93
CA ALA A 113 -15.04 -5.12 -10.26
C ALA A 113 -16.13 -6.05 -10.80
N VAL A 114 -17.10 -5.48 -11.51
CA VAL A 114 -18.14 -6.24 -12.21
C VAL A 114 -18.00 -6.05 -13.72
N VAL A 115 -18.22 -7.12 -14.48
CA VAL A 115 -18.13 -7.06 -15.93
C VAL A 115 -19.38 -6.38 -16.50
N ILE A 116 -19.16 -5.22 -17.15
CA ILE A 116 -20.20 -4.45 -17.85
C ILE A 116 -19.72 -4.25 -19.28
N SER A 117 -20.56 -4.59 -20.25
CA SER A 117 -20.23 -4.45 -21.68
C SER A 117 -18.88 -5.10 -22.06
N GLY A 118 -18.57 -6.23 -21.41
CA GLY A 118 -17.36 -7.01 -21.70
C GLY A 118 -16.07 -6.49 -21.05
N ALA A 119 -16.15 -5.54 -20.13
CA ALA A 119 -14.98 -5.06 -19.39
C ALA A 119 -15.25 -4.98 -17.87
N PRO A 120 -14.28 -5.33 -17.00
CA PRO A 120 -14.40 -5.12 -15.56
C PRO A 120 -14.46 -3.61 -15.25
N VAL A 121 -15.44 -3.23 -14.44
CA VAL A 121 -15.64 -1.86 -13.93
C VAL A 121 -15.49 -1.88 -12.42
N PRO A 122 -14.55 -1.12 -11.82
CA PRO A 122 -14.29 -1.15 -10.39
C PRO A 122 -15.40 -0.46 -9.59
N PHE A 123 -15.65 -0.97 -8.39
CA PHE A 123 -16.56 -0.40 -7.40
C PHE A 123 -16.06 -0.69 -5.99
N LYS A 124 -16.47 0.13 -5.03
CA LYS A 124 -16.33 -0.11 -3.58
C LYS A 124 -17.66 -0.56 -3.00
N VAL A 125 -17.63 -1.49 -2.07
CA VAL A 125 -18.80 -1.90 -1.29
C VAL A 125 -18.97 -0.95 -0.11
N ILE A 126 -20.12 -0.28 -0.01
CA ILE A 126 -20.42 0.64 1.07
C ILE A 126 -21.46 0.11 2.05
N ALA A 127 -22.26 -0.89 1.65
CA ALA A 127 -23.16 -1.62 2.54
C ALA A 127 -23.38 -3.03 2.01
N VAL A 128 -23.69 -3.97 2.91
CA VAL A 128 -23.99 -5.37 2.61
C VAL A 128 -25.22 -5.78 3.41
N ASP A 129 -26.23 -6.29 2.72
CA ASP A 129 -27.42 -6.91 3.32
C ASP A 129 -27.63 -8.32 2.72
N GLY A 130 -27.20 -9.34 3.48
CA GLY A 130 -27.15 -10.71 2.98
C GLY A 130 -26.23 -10.85 1.75
N ASP A 131 -26.82 -11.08 0.58
CA ASP A 131 -26.10 -11.18 -0.71
C ASP A 131 -26.25 -9.90 -1.56
N GLU A 132 -26.93 -8.89 -1.06
CA GLU A 132 -27.06 -7.60 -1.71
C GLU A 132 -25.94 -6.65 -1.30
N LEU A 133 -25.24 -6.10 -2.29
CA LEU A 133 -24.13 -5.16 -2.14
C LEU A 133 -24.59 -3.79 -2.62
N THR A 134 -24.51 -2.79 -1.77
CA THR A 134 -24.57 -1.39 -2.21
C THR A 134 -23.19 -0.94 -2.60
N VAL A 135 -23.05 -0.42 -3.83
CA VAL A 135 -21.74 -0.09 -4.43
C VAL A 135 -21.56 1.38 -4.73
N PHE A 136 -20.33 1.81 -4.63
CA PHE A 136 -19.90 3.19 -4.88
C PHE A 136 -18.54 3.22 -5.60
N PRO A 137 -18.33 4.10 -6.55
CA PRO A 137 -19.32 4.96 -7.19
C PRO A 137 -20.37 4.12 -7.98
N ALA A 138 -21.57 4.68 -8.22
CA ALA A 138 -22.57 3.96 -9.03
C ALA A 138 -21.98 3.55 -10.37
N LEU A 139 -22.29 2.36 -10.85
CA LEU A 139 -21.79 1.80 -12.09
C LEU A 139 -22.31 2.59 -13.32
N PRO A 140 -21.63 2.52 -14.46
CA PRO A 140 -22.08 3.22 -15.67
C PRO A 140 -23.41 2.70 -16.22
N SER A 141 -23.79 1.47 -15.89
CA SER A 141 -25.09 0.88 -16.19
C SER A 141 -25.37 -0.29 -15.23
N THR A 142 -26.63 -0.70 -15.15
CA THR A 142 -27.05 -1.88 -14.38
C THR A 142 -26.36 -3.12 -14.93
N PRO A 143 -25.64 -3.91 -14.08
CA PRO A 143 -25.03 -5.15 -14.51
C PRO A 143 -26.07 -6.19 -14.95
N SER A 144 -25.75 -6.98 -15.97
CA SER A 144 -26.61 -8.07 -16.40
C SER A 144 -26.53 -9.25 -15.40
N THR A 145 -27.60 -10.02 -15.29
CA THR A 145 -27.62 -11.32 -14.62
C THR A 145 -26.51 -12.21 -15.17
N SER A 146 -25.84 -12.94 -14.29
CA SER A 146 -24.66 -13.78 -14.59
C SER A 146 -23.39 -13.01 -14.96
N ALA A 147 -23.38 -11.66 -14.91
CA ALA A 147 -22.14 -10.91 -15.04
C ALA A 147 -21.14 -11.34 -13.97
N VAL A 148 -19.87 -11.44 -14.34
CA VAL A 148 -18.81 -11.86 -13.43
C VAL A 148 -18.46 -10.70 -12.49
N VAL A 149 -18.33 -11.02 -11.21
CA VAL A 149 -17.88 -10.09 -10.16
C VAL A 149 -16.54 -10.58 -9.64
N TYR A 150 -15.51 -9.78 -9.83
CA TYR A 150 -14.17 -10.04 -9.31
C TYR A 150 -13.99 -9.36 -7.95
N ASN A 151 -13.32 -10.05 -7.03
CA ASN A 151 -12.81 -9.43 -5.81
C ASN A 151 -11.38 -8.93 -6.05
N SER A 152 -10.91 -8.04 -5.18
CA SER A 152 -9.56 -7.51 -5.23
C SER A 152 -8.67 -8.04 -4.10
N CYS A 153 -7.37 -7.78 -4.20
CA CYS A 153 -6.52 -7.64 -3.04
C CYS A 153 -6.62 -6.18 -2.57
N THR A 154 -7.39 -5.91 -1.53
CA THR A 154 -7.53 -4.58 -0.93
C THR A 154 -6.62 -4.46 0.28
N TYR A 155 -5.66 -3.54 0.25
CA TYR A 155 -4.73 -3.21 1.33
C TYR A 155 -5.20 -1.95 2.04
N TYR A 156 -5.15 -1.97 3.37
CA TYR A 156 -5.62 -0.87 4.20
C TYR A 156 -4.90 -0.84 5.56
N PRO A 157 -4.79 0.33 6.20
CA PRO A 157 -4.24 0.42 7.54
C PRO A 157 -5.18 -0.22 8.58
N THR A 158 -4.61 -0.94 9.54
CA THR A 158 -5.34 -1.52 10.68
C THR A 158 -4.61 -1.23 11.98
N GLN A 159 -5.38 -1.08 13.05
CA GLN A 159 -4.83 -0.88 14.39
C GLN A 159 -4.39 -2.19 15.07
N SER A 160 -5.01 -3.29 14.70
CA SER A 160 -4.97 -4.52 15.47
C SER A 160 -3.94 -5.57 15.00
N ASN A 161 -3.36 -5.42 13.82
CA ASN A 161 -2.53 -6.46 13.24
C ASN A 161 -1.20 -5.91 12.70
N THR A 162 -0.26 -5.69 13.60
CA THR A 162 1.11 -5.32 13.21
C THR A 162 1.88 -6.57 12.78
N GLN A 163 2.14 -6.69 11.49
CA GLN A 163 3.02 -7.70 10.95
C GLN A 163 4.42 -7.10 10.79
N SER A 164 5.44 -7.94 10.91
CA SER A 164 6.81 -7.56 10.58
C SER A 164 7.30 -8.32 9.36
N ILE A 165 8.28 -7.76 8.68
CA ILE A 165 8.97 -8.42 7.58
C ILE A 165 10.39 -8.79 7.97
N SER A 166 10.88 -9.86 7.33
CA SER A 166 12.30 -10.18 7.33
C SER A 166 12.86 -9.88 5.94
N VAL A 167 14.03 -9.29 5.91
CA VAL A 167 14.73 -8.96 4.67
C VAL A 167 16.03 -9.76 4.62
N GLN A 168 16.22 -10.52 3.56
CA GLN A 168 17.47 -11.21 3.28
C GLN A 168 18.21 -10.44 2.18
N HIS A 169 19.48 -10.17 2.43
CA HIS A 169 20.38 -9.59 1.46
C HIS A 169 21.51 -10.57 1.19
N ALA A 170 21.60 -11.04 -0.04
CA ALA A 170 22.63 -11.96 -0.47
C ALA A 170 23.55 -11.30 -1.51
N LYS A 171 24.87 -11.50 -1.38
CA LYS A 171 25.83 -11.14 -2.39
C LYS A 171 26.06 -12.35 -3.30
N PRO A 172 25.69 -12.28 -4.59
CA PRO A 172 25.86 -13.40 -5.50
C PRO A 172 27.32 -13.80 -5.64
N ASN A 173 27.56 -15.10 -5.76
CA ASN A 173 28.88 -15.63 -6.11
C ASN A 173 29.13 -15.40 -7.61
N ALA A 174 30.20 -14.68 -7.94
CA ALA A 174 30.54 -14.38 -9.33
C ALA A 174 30.92 -15.63 -10.15
N ALA A 175 31.36 -16.71 -9.49
CA ALA A 175 31.76 -17.95 -10.15
C ALA A 175 30.58 -18.93 -10.38
N ASN A 176 29.53 -18.80 -9.60
CA ASN A 176 28.32 -19.64 -9.70
C ASN A 176 27.07 -18.80 -9.41
N GLY A 177 26.32 -18.43 -10.43
CA GLY A 177 25.18 -17.54 -10.33
C GLY A 177 23.99 -18.06 -9.50
N SER A 178 24.04 -19.32 -9.05
CA SER A 178 23.02 -19.91 -8.16
C SER A 178 23.41 -19.89 -6.69
N ASP A 179 24.62 -19.50 -6.36
CA ASP A 179 25.14 -19.47 -4.99
C ASP A 179 25.38 -18.02 -4.54
N TYR A 180 25.52 -17.82 -3.23
CA TYR A 180 25.93 -16.55 -2.65
C TYR A 180 27.21 -16.68 -1.84
N ASP A 181 28.06 -15.63 -1.84
CA ASP A 181 29.26 -15.57 -1.02
C ASP A 181 28.98 -15.16 0.41
N GLN A 182 28.02 -14.28 0.59
CA GLN A 182 27.66 -13.70 1.88
C GLN A 182 26.16 -13.43 1.93
N GLN A 183 25.55 -13.71 3.07
CA GLN A 183 24.14 -13.43 3.33
C GLN A 183 23.98 -12.70 4.65
N TRP A 184 23.10 -11.71 4.67
CA TRP A 184 22.61 -11.05 5.88
C TRP A 184 21.12 -11.26 5.98
N GLU A 185 20.64 -11.45 7.19
CA GLU A 185 19.23 -11.53 7.50
C GLU A 185 18.88 -10.44 8.51
N ALA A 186 17.94 -9.59 8.17
CA ALA A 186 17.39 -8.54 9.00
C ALA A 186 15.92 -8.89 9.31
N ARG A 187 15.56 -8.92 10.59
CA ARG A 187 14.24 -9.39 11.06
C ARG A 187 13.47 -8.28 11.76
N GLY A 188 12.17 -8.50 11.93
CA GLY A 188 11.29 -7.60 12.68
C GLY A 188 11.14 -6.23 12.05
N GLY A 189 11.21 -6.15 10.72
CA GLY A 189 11.11 -4.89 9.98
C GLY A 189 9.70 -4.36 9.91
N THR A 190 9.56 -3.07 10.16
CA THR A 190 8.36 -2.27 9.93
C THR A 190 8.78 -0.83 9.65
N GLY A 191 7.88 0.09 9.37
CA GLY A 191 8.27 1.47 9.09
C GLY A 191 7.18 2.29 8.40
N ASP A 192 7.64 3.27 7.64
CA ASP A 192 6.80 4.21 6.93
C ASP A 192 6.63 3.79 5.47
N LEU A 193 5.51 4.13 4.88
CA LEU A 193 5.20 3.89 3.48
C LEU A 193 4.95 5.21 2.77
N GLY A 194 5.60 5.40 1.63
CA GLY A 194 5.30 6.46 0.67
C GLY A 194 4.72 5.87 -0.62
N PHE A 195 3.85 6.61 -1.26
CA PHE A 195 3.28 6.25 -2.54
C PHE A 195 3.30 7.46 -3.47
N GLU A 196 3.76 7.25 -4.69
CA GLU A 196 3.88 8.31 -5.67
C GLU A 196 3.27 7.87 -7.01
N MET A 197 2.39 8.72 -7.54
CA MET A 197 1.81 8.58 -8.87
C MET A 197 2.04 9.87 -9.65
N LYS A 198 2.73 9.79 -10.77
CA LYS A 198 2.88 10.90 -11.72
C LYS A 198 2.38 10.49 -13.10
N THR A 199 1.72 11.40 -13.77
CA THR A 199 1.19 11.16 -15.12
C THR A 199 2.27 10.65 -16.07
N GLY A 200 2.00 9.52 -16.73
CA GLY A 200 2.92 8.86 -17.66
C GLY A 200 4.01 8.01 -17.00
N GLN A 201 4.03 7.93 -15.69
CA GLN A 201 5.00 7.12 -14.94
C GLN A 201 4.36 5.89 -14.30
N VAL A 202 5.20 4.93 -13.93
CA VAL A 202 4.80 3.77 -13.14
C VAL A 202 4.62 4.21 -11.70
N PRO A 203 3.46 3.97 -11.07
CA PRO A 203 3.28 4.23 -9.64
C PRO A 203 4.29 3.45 -8.80
N MET A 204 4.84 4.12 -7.79
CA MET A 204 5.86 3.56 -6.92
C MET A 204 5.39 3.53 -5.46
N CYS A 205 5.57 2.39 -4.81
CA CYS A 205 5.50 2.29 -3.36
C CYS A 205 6.92 2.34 -2.81
N SER A 206 7.20 3.22 -1.88
CA SER A 206 8.48 3.33 -1.18
C SER A 206 8.30 3.03 0.30
N PHE A 207 9.24 2.28 0.86
CA PHE A 207 9.22 1.87 2.26
C PHE A 207 10.48 2.37 2.94
N ASP A 208 10.34 3.00 4.09
CA ASP A 208 11.44 3.34 4.99
C ASP A 208 11.39 2.39 6.18
N LEU A 209 12.15 1.30 6.07
CA LEU A 209 12.11 0.18 7.00
C LEU A 209 13.06 0.40 8.17
N ARG A 210 12.64 -0.06 9.33
CA ARG A 210 13.43 -0.10 10.56
C ARG A 210 13.16 -1.41 11.28
N GLY A 211 14.19 -1.99 11.87
CA GLY A 211 14.02 -3.24 12.59
C GLY A 211 15.21 -3.61 13.46
N ALA A 212 15.03 -4.67 14.21
CA ALA A 212 16.03 -5.36 15.02
C ALA A 212 15.50 -6.77 15.30
N PRO A 213 16.36 -7.80 15.45
CA PRO A 213 17.81 -7.80 15.23
C PRO A 213 18.21 -8.06 13.76
N TRP A 214 19.51 -8.14 13.52
CA TRP A 214 20.05 -8.66 12.28
C TRP A 214 21.18 -9.65 12.56
N SER A 215 21.42 -10.56 11.62
CA SER A 215 22.50 -11.56 11.66
C SER A 215 23.29 -11.57 10.35
N GLY A 216 24.52 -12.08 10.41
CA GLY A 216 25.43 -12.20 9.28
C GLY A 216 26.66 -11.28 9.41
N PRO A 217 27.58 -11.27 8.42
CA PRO A 217 27.44 -12.10 7.24
C PRO A 217 27.61 -13.57 7.53
N ASP A 218 26.70 -14.39 7.02
CA ASP A 218 26.93 -15.82 6.92
C ASP A 218 27.85 -16.05 5.73
N SER A 219 29.03 -16.61 5.99
CA SER A 219 30.06 -16.89 4.99
C SER A 219 29.99 -18.32 4.45
N ALA A 220 29.06 -19.12 4.91
CA ALA A 220 28.85 -20.44 4.32
C ALA A 220 28.22 -20.27 2.92
N PRO A 221 28.89 -20.67 1.82
CA PRO A 221 28.28 -20.64 0.52
C PRO A 221 27.03 -21.51 0.55
N GLY A 222 25.90 -20.91 0.27
CA GLY A 222 24.61 -21.57 0.21
C GLY A 222 23.95 -21.34 -1.13
N LEU A 223 23.00 -22.19 -1.46
CA LEU A 223 22.12 -21.92 -2.60
C LEU A 223 21.32 -20.65 -2.29
N LEU A 224 21.30 -19.74 -3.24
CA LEU A 224 20.30 -18.67 -3.20
C LEU A 224 18.93 -19.33 -2.97
N PRO A 225 18.10 -18.84 -2.05
CA PRO A 225 16.74 -19.33 -1.93
C PRO A 225 16.14 -19.35 -3.33
N ALA A 226 15.45 -20.46 -3.66
CA ALA A 226 14.98 -20.87 -4.99
C ALA A 226 14.77 -19.68 -5.94
N PRO A 227 15.30 -19.75 -7.16
CA PRO A 227 15.55 -18.60 -8.00
C PRO A 227 14.34 -17.70 -7.92
N PHE A 228 14.58 -16.45 -7.55
CA PHE A 228 13.58 -15.42 -7.67
C PHE A 228 12.93 -15.64 -9.01
N ALA A 229 11.69 -16.12 -9.03
CA ALA A 229 11.01 -16.38 -10.28
C ALA A 229 11.10 -15.08 -11.05
N GLU A 230 11.94 -15.07 -12.09
CA GLU A 230 12.07 -13.90 -12.93
C GLU A 230 10.65 -13.50 -13.28
N ASP A 231 10.31 -12.35 -12.88
CA ASP A 231 9.11 -11.56 -13.07
C ASP A 231 8.06 -12.22 -13.99
N THR A 232 7.39 -13.25 -13.49
CA THR A 232 6.17 -13.79 -14.12
C THR A 232 5.00 -12.84 -13.92
N GLN A 233 5.22 -11.74 -13.19
CA GLN A 233 4.24 -10.70 -12.98
C GLN A 233 4.06 -9.92 -14.28
N GLY A 234 2.82 -9.64 -14.62
CA GLY A 234 2.49 -8.85 -15.79
C GLY A 234 3.13 -7.45 -15.78
N ALA A 235 2.99 -6.73 -16.88
CA ALA A 235 3.47 -5.36 -17.00
C ALA A 235 3.00 -4.49 -15.81
N PRO A 236 3.82 -3.56 -15.33
CA PRO A 236 3.42 -2.65 -14.26
C PRO A 236 2.27 -1.74 -14.72
N PHE A 237 1.48 -1.26 -13.76
CA PHE A 237 0.54 -0.18 -14.04
C PHE A 237 1.30 1.08 -14.46
N VAL A 238 0.71 1.84 -15.37
CA VAL A 238 1.22 3.18 -15.74
C VAL A 238 0.11 4.17 -15.43
N PHE A 239 0.43 5.24 -14.71
CA PHE A 239 -0.55 6.29 -14.42
C PHE A 239 -0.87 7.09 -15.66
N ASN A 240 -1.54 6.41 -16.59
CA ASN A 240 -2.01 6.94 -17.87
C ASN A 240 -3.42 6.42 -18.14
N ASN A 241 -4.26 7.21 -18.77
CA ASN A 241 -5.67 6.89 -19.00
C ASN A 241 -6.43 6.53 -17.70
N ALA A 242 -5.94 6.97 -16.56
CA ALA A 242 -6.58 6.77 -15.28
C ALA A 242 -7.86 7.59 -15.17
N THR A 243 -8.88 6.99 -14.56
CA THR A 243 -10.07 7.73 -14.15
C THR A 243 -9.83 8.28 -12.75
N VAL A 244 -9.73 9.60 -12.64
CA VAL A 244 -9.57 10.28 -11.37
C VAL A 244 -10.88 10.95 -11.01
N LEU A 245 -11.42 10.56 -9.88
CA LEU A 245 -12.67 11.09 -9.35
C LEU A 245 -12.44 11.72 -8.00
N TRP A 246 -13.12 12.79 -7.74
CA TRP A 246 -13.28 13.37 -6.42
C TRP A 246 -14.57 14.14 -6.31
N GLN A 247 -15.06 14.20 -5.09
CA GLN A 247 -16.32 14.83 -4.78
C GLN A 247 -16.39 15.10 -3.28
N PRO A 248 -17.19 16.08 -2.83
CA PRO A 248 -17.61 16.12 -1.43
C PRO A 248 -18.28 14.81 -1.04
N VAL A 249 -18.00 14.33 0.19
CA VAL A 249 -18.45 13.02 0.67
C VAL A 249 -19.97 12.88 0.66
N ASP A 250 -20.67 13.99 0.89
CA ASP A 250 -22.14 14.07 0.97
C ASP A 250 -22.84 14.25 -0.39
N THR A 251 -22.10 14.25 -1.51
CA THR A 251 -22.65 14.43 -2.82
C THR A 251 -22.49 13.20 -3.70
N THR A 252 -23.39 13.06 -4.68
CA THR A 252 -23.31 12.02 -5.72
C THR A 252 -22.72 12.52 -7.03
N THR A 253 -22.42 13.82 -7.10
CA THR A 253 -21.89 14.44 -8.31
C THR A 253 -20.41 14.18 -8.42
N ARG A 254 -20.02 13.38 -9.40
CA ARG A 254 -18.63 13.07 -9.70
C ARG A 254 -17.97 14.18 -10.48
N VAL A 255 -16.84 14.62 -10.00
CA VAL A 255 -16.00 15.55 -10.75
C VAL A 255 -14.75 14.81 -11.24
N HIS A 256 -14.61 14.73 -12.55
CA HIS A 256 -13.36 14.25 -13.15
C HIS A 256 -12.44 15.45 -13.35
N THR A 257 -11.32 15.47 -12.64
CA THR A 257 -10.33 16.54 -12.79
C THR A 257 -9.00 15.94 -13.20
N PRO A 258 -8.37 16.46 -14.27
CA PRO A 258 -7.02 16.07 -14.64
C PRO A 258 -6.04 16.44 -13.53
N ILE A 259 -5.33 15.45 -13.01
CA ILE A 259 -4.25 15.65 -12.06
C ILE A 259 -2.90 15.31 -12.70
N ALA A 260 -1.86 15.98 -12.28
CA ALA A 260 -0.50 15.72 -12.71
C ALA A 260 0.16 14.64 -11.89
N GLY A 261 -0.17 14.59 -10.61
CA GLY A 261 0.35 13.58 -9.70
C GLY A 261 -0.31 13.65 -8.35
N VAL A 262 -0.19 12.56 -7.62
CA VAL A 262 -0.54 12.42 -6.21
C VAL A 262 0.64 11.75 -5.53
N ASP A 263 1.04 12.30 -4.42
CA ASP A 263 1.93 11.63 -3.48
C ASP A 263 1.28 11.61 -2.10
N PHE A 264 1.58 10.60 -1.34
CA PHE A 264 1.22 10.54 0.07
C PHE A 264 2.24 9.75 0.87
N LYS A 265 2.32 10.09 2.12
CA LYS A 265 3.13 9.42 3.11
C LYS A 265 2.24 8.90 4.22
N PHE A 266 2.53 7.71 4.60
CA PHE A 266 1.94 7.04 5.72
C PHE A 266 2.99 6.95 6.82
N ASP A 267 2.76 7.64 7.93
CA ASP A 267 3.63 7.61 9.10
C ASP A 267 3.14 6.52 10.06
N GLY A 268 3.90 5.45 10.15
CA GLY A 268 3.59 4.31 11.03
C GLY A 268 3.82 4.60 12.51
N GLN A 269 4.42 5.75 12.87
CA GLN A 269 4.80 6.11 14.25
C GLN A 269 5.52 4.96 14.99
N MET A 270 6.51 4.38 14.36
CA MET A 270 7.19 3.20 14.87
C MET A 270 8.33 3.56 15.83
N MET A 271 8.40 2.88 16.96
CA MET A 271 9.44 3.01 17.96
C MET A 271 10.12 1.67 18.22
N HIS A 272 11.42 1.67 18.44
CA HIS A 272 12.13 0.49 18.95
C HIS A 272 11.79 0.27 20.41
N LEU A 273 11.36 -0.95 20.75
CA LEU A 273 11.24 -1.38 22.13
C LEU A 273 12.61 -1.81 22.65
N GLU A 274 13.04 -1.14 23.69
CA GLU A 274 14.28 -1.45 24.38
C GLU A 274 13.97 -2.37 25.58
N ASP A 275 14.64 -3.52 25.64
CA ASP A 275 14.60 -4.43 26.78
C ASP A 275 16.00 -4.95 27.04
N PRO A 276 16.55 -4.70 28.24
CA PRO A 276 17.86 -5.25 28.61
C PRO A 276 17.90 -6.78 28.64
N GLY A 277 16.74 -7.46 28.76
CA GLY A 277 16.61 -8.93 28.66
C GLY A 277 16.39 -9.44 27.23
N GLY A 278 16.16 -8.55 26.27
CA GLY A 278 15.96 -8.92 24.87
C GLY A 278 17.27 -9.26 24.16
N VAL A 279 17.14 -9.87 22.96
CA VAL A 279 18.30 -10.15 22.11
C VAL A 279 18.97 -8.83 21.73
N GLU A 280 20.21 -8.65 22.20
CA GLU A 280 21.00 -7.44 21.95
C GLU A 280 20.34 -6.13 22.42
N GLY A 281 19.54 -6.21 23.50
CA GLY A 281 18.92 -5.05 24.14
C GLY A 281 17.66 -4.52 23.46
N LYS A 282 17.10 -5.23 22.48
CA LYS A 282 15.87 -4.86 21.77
C LYS A 282 14.94 -6.04 21.61
N ILE A 283 13.65 -5.85 21.88
CA ILE A 283 12.61 -6.86 21.65
C ILE A 283 12.08 -6.79 20.22
N GLY A 284 12.01 -5.57 19.65
CA GLY A 284 11.41 -5.38 18.34
C GLY A 284 11.08 -3.91 18.06
N VAL A 285 10.12 -3.71 17.18
CA VAL A 285 9.58 -2.40 16.84
C VAL A 285 8.08 -2.44 17.08
N GLU A 286 7.56 -1.44 17.79
CA GLU A 286 6.14 -1.31 18.09
C GLU A 286 5.62 0.01 17.58
N ARG A 287 4.35 0.04 17.22
CA ARG A 287 3.65 1.27 16.87
C ARG A 287 3.30 2.04 18.13
N VAL A 288 3.68 3.30 18.16
CA VAL A 288 3.40 4.20 19.28
C VAL A 288 2.20 5.06 18.92
N GLY A 289 1.10 4.87 19.62
CA GLY A 289 -0.08 5.72 19.53
C GLY A 289 -1.36 4.93 19.28
N SER A 290 -2.44 5.47 19.80
CA SER A 290 -3.81 4.94 19.64
C SER A 290 -4.54 5.59 18.46
N GLU A 291 -3.94 6.55 17.80
CA GLU A 291 -4.56 7.26 16.70
C GLU A 291 -4.45 6.44 15.41
N PHE A 292 -5.51 6.46 14.64
CA PHE A 292 -5.56 5.91 13.30
C PHE A 292 -4.41 6.54 12.50
N MET A 293 -3.72 5.72 11.77
CA MET A 293 -2.53 6.09 11.04
C MET A 293 -2.76 7.34 10.19
N MET A 294 -1.97 8.37 10.44
CA MET A 294 -2.08 9.61 9.68
C MET A 294 -1.59 9.38 8.25
N VAL A 295 -2.46 9.66 7.32
CA VAL A 295 -2.14 9.68 5.90
C VAL A 295 -2.21 11.13 5.45
N SER A 296 -1.12 11.64 4.91
CA SER A 296 -1.08 13.00 4.37
C SER A 296 -0.32 13.00 3.05
N GLY A 297 -0.53 14.01 2.24
CA GLY A 297 0.17 14.09 0.97
C GLY A 297 -0.14 15.33 0.19
N THR A 298 0.25 15.31 -1.09
CA THR A 298 0.03 16.41 -2.01
C THR A 298 -0.67 15.96 -3.28
N ILE A 299 -1.48 16.84 -3.85
CA ILE A 299 -2.08 16.65 -5.17
C ILE A 299 -1.69 17.84 -6.05
N ALA A 300 -1.03 17.55 -7.17
CA ALA A 300 -0.67 18.54 -8.16
C ALA A 300 -1.66 18.50 -9.34
N LYS A 301 -2.29 19.62 -9.64
CA LYS A 301 -3.27 19.71 -10.71
C LYS A 301 -3.29 21.08 -11.39
N ARG A 302 -3.93 21.18 -12.54
CA ARG A 302 -4.26 22.48 -13.15
C ARG A 302 -5.26 23.23 -12.28
N PHE A 303 -5.27 24.54 -12.41
CA PHE A 303 -6.26 25.39 -11.77
C PHE A 303 -7.70 24.91 -12.08
N ASP A 304 -8.49 24.77 -11.04
CA ASP A 304 -9.90 24.40 -11.10
C ASP A 304 -10.63 25.15 -9.98
N ALA A 305 -11.38 26.17 -10.35
CA ALA A 305 -12.04 27.04 -9.40
C ALA A 305 -13.03 26.30 -8.48
N THR A 306 -13.64 25.21 -8.98
CA THR A 306 -14.57 24.41 -8.18
C THR A 306 -13.83 23.68 -7.11
N PHE A 307 -12.76 22.97 -7.48
CA PHE A 307 -11.96 22.23 -6.51
C PHE A 307 -11.21 23.15 -5.54
N ASP A 308 -10.62 24.22 -6.05
CA ASP A 308 -9.91 25.19 -5.22
C ASP A 308 -10.87 25.90 -4.24
N GLY A 309 -12.16 25.92 -4.56
CA GLY A 309 -13.23 26.39 -3.67
C GLY A 309 -13.52 25.44 -2.49
N TYR A 310 -13.16 24.17 -2.58
CA TYR A 310 -13.31 23.21 -1.48
C TYR A 310 -12.24 23.36 -0.38
N TYR A 311 -11.35 24.30 -0.51
CA TYR A 311 -10.46 24.74 0.56
C TYR A 311 -11.25 25.33 1.75
N SER A 312 -12.33 24.80 2.12
CA SER A 312 -12.97 25.09 3.37
C SER A 312 -12.63 23.96 4.34
N PRO A 313 -12.14 24.26 5.55
CA PRO A 313 -11.81 23.21 6.52
C PRO A 313 -13.01 22.32 6.89
N SER A 314 -14.19 22.66 6.43
CA SER A 314 -15.43 21.95 6.71
C SER A 314 -15.93 21.06 5.57
N THR A 315 -15.26 21.00 4.43
CA THR A 315 -15.71 20.18 3.30
C THR A 315 -14.86 18.92 3.16
N PRO A 316 -15.34 17.76 3.64
CA PRO A 316 -14.67 16.48 3.45
C PRO A 316 -14.82 16.05 1.99
N LEU A 317 -13.71 15.63 1.40
CA LEU A 317 -13.63 15.18 0.02
C LEU A 317 -13.29 13.70 -0.03
N TRP A 318 -13.92 12.97 -0.95
CA TRP A 318 -13.51 11.65 -1.35
C TRP A 318 -12.67 11.73 -2.63
N PHE A 319 -11.58 10.97 -2.68
CA PHE A 319 -10.68 10.90 -3.84
C PHE A 319 -10.47 9.44 -4.26
N CYS A 320 -10.48 9.20 -5.56
CA CYS A 320 -10.18 7.90 -6.12
C CYS A 320 -9.47 8.02 -7.47
N ALA A 321 -8.37 7.31 -7.61
CA ALA A 321 -7.69 7.12 -8.88
C ALA A 321 -7.78 5.65 -9.30
N MET A 322 -8.41 5.37 -10.42
CA MET A 322 -8.55 4.05 -11.01
C MET A 322 -7.63 3.95 -12.23
N ILE A 323 -6.59 3.15 -12.14
CA ILE A 323 -5.52 3.02 -13.13
C ILE A 323 -5.74 1.72 -13.91
N PRO A 324 -6.04 1.79 -15.21
CA PRO A 324 -6.30 0.61 -16.02
C PRO A 324 -5.00 -0.04 -16.50
N LEU A 325 -5.03 -1.37 -16.67
CA LEU A 325 -4.03 -2.15 -17.37
C LEU A 325 -4.72 -3.16 -18.29
N GLY A 326 -4.31 -3.19 -19.56
CA GLY A 326 -4.93 -4.04 -20.56
C GLY A 326 -6.28 -3.52 -21.09
N SER A 327 -7.04 -4.37 -21.75
CA SER A 327 -8.30 -4.02 -22.40
C SER A 327 -9.30 -5.20 -22.41
N GLY A 328 -10.56 -4.90 -22.69
CA GLY A 328 -11.63 -5.90 -22.78
C GLY A 328 -11.81 -6.68 -21.47
N THR A 329 -12.07 -7.99 -21.57
CA THR A 329 -12.32 -8.88 -20.43
C THR A 329 -11.11 -9.13 -19.56
N SER A 330 -9.90 -8.90 -20.05
CA SER A 330 -8.64 -9.02 -19.30
C SER A 330 -8.18 -7.72 -18.67
N LYS A 331 -8.97 -6.66 -18.75
CA LYS A 331 -8.65 -5.37 -18.14
C LYS A 331 -8.54 -5.50 -16.65
N ARG A 332 -7.43 -5.02 -16.09
CA ARG A 332 -7.15 -5.00 -14.66
C ARG A 332 -7.14 -3.57 -14.15
N TRP A 333 -7.22 -3.44 -12.84
CA TRP A 333 -7.26 -2.14 -12.21
C TRP A 333 -6.37 -2.08 -10.97
N ALA A 334 -5.64 -0.98 -10.84
CA ALA A 334 -5.16 -0.52 -9.55
C ALA A 334 -6.05 0.64 -9.12
N VAL A 335 -6.60 0.55 -7.92
CA VAL A 335 -7.45 1.58 -7.35
C VAL A 335 -6.77 2.16 -6.14
N VAL A 336 -6.55 3.46 -6.17
CA VAL A 336 -5.98 4.23 -5.06
C VAL A 336 -7.08 5.13 -4.54
N GLU A 337 -7.53 4.88 -3.33
CA GLU A 337 -8.60 5.63 -2.68
C GLU A 337 -8.07 6.35 -1.45
N ILE A 338 -8.42 7.64 -1.33
CA ILE A 338 -8.39 8.39 -0.09
C ILE A 338 -9.85 8.57 0.32
N SER A 339 -10.24 7.86 1.35
CA SER A 339 -11.66 7.69 1.71
C SER A 339 -12.33 8.99 2.12
N THR A 340 -11.62 9.78 2.90
CA THR A 340 -11.99 11.14 3.28
C THR A 340 -10.74 11.96 3.45
N MET A 341 -10.69 13.13 2.85
CA MET A 341 -9.57 14.05 3.00
C MET A 341 -10.06 15.48 3.20
N PHE A 342 -9.27 16.26 3.90
CA PHE A 342 -9.40 17.71 3.98
C PHE A 342 -8.20 18.36 3.31
N LEU A 343 -8.42 19.45 2.61
CA LEU A 343 -7.34 20.26 2.10
C LEU A 343 -6.76 21.08 3.27
N ALA A 344 -5.52 20.75 3.65
CA ALA A 344 -4.89 21.30 4.85
C ALA A 344 -4.53 22.78 4.69
N GLN A 345 -4.21 23.22 3.48
CA GLN A 345 -3.75 24.59 3.19
C GLN A 345 -4.35 25.14 1.91
N LYS A 346 -4.36 26.48 1.82
CA LYS A 346 -4.63 27.16 0.57
C LYS A 346 -3.63 26.68 -0.50
N PRO A 347 -4.09 26.41 -1.73
CA PRO A 347 -3.22 25.87 -2.77
C PRO A 347 -1.97 26.73 -2.97
N GLY A 348 -0.83 26.07 -2.90
CA GLY A 348 0.45 26.64 -3.33
C GLY A 348 0.59 26.60 -4.85
N LEU A 349 1.51 27.38 -5.36
CA LEU A 349 1.90 27.32 -6.77
C LEU A 349 3.16 26.47 -6.89
N ALA A 350 3.12 25.42 -7.68
CA ALA A 350 4.28 24.61 -8.02
C ALA A 350 4.62 24.81 -9.51
N ASP A 351 5.91 24.90 -9.81
CA ASP A 351 6.41 24.88 -11.18
C ASP A 351 6.70 23.45 -11.61
N ASP A 352 6.11 23.05 -12.72
CA ASP A 352 6.37 21.75 -13.33
C ASP A 352 6.67 21.95 -14.83
N GLY A 353 7.96 22.01 -15.13
CA GLY A 353 8.45 22.17 -16.50
C GLY A 353 8.00 23.45 -17.20
N GLY A 354 7.89 24.56 -16.47
CA GLY A 354 7.46 25.87 -16.99
C GLY A 354 5.94 26.06 -17.00
N MET A 355 5.18 25.12 -16.45
CA MET A 355 3.74 25.29 -16.21
C MET A 355 3.46 25.45 -14.73
N THR A 356 2.78 26.53 -14.37
CA THR A 356 2.30 26.71 -13.00
C THR A 356 1.15 25.75 -12.71
N ARG A 357 1.30 24.97 -11.67
CA ARG A 357 0.26 24.07 -11.15
C ARG A 357 -0.15 24.46 -9.76
N HIS A 358 -1.38 24.16 -9.38
CA HIS A 358 -1.83 24.23 -8.01
C HIS A 358 -1.45 22.94 -7.28
N GLN A 359 -0.74 23.12 -6.19
CA GLN A 359 -0.41 22.01 -5.26
C GLN A 359 -1.26 22.17 -4.01
N HIS A 360 -2.00 21.12 -3.69
CA HIS A 360 -2.82 21.03 -2.49
C HIS A 360 -2.18 20.05 -1.53
N GLU A 361 -1.99 20.47 -0.30
CA GLU A 361 -1.70 19.58 0.81
C GLU A 361 -3.02 19.08 1.39
N TRP A 362 -3.06 17.82 1.76
CA TRP A 362 -4.25 17.18 2.30
C TRP A 362 -3.91 16.23 3.45
N GLU A 363 -4.88 16.01 4.32
CA GLU A 363 -4.84 15.03 5.40
C GLU A 363 -6.02 14.08 5.27
N GLY A 364 -5.75 12.78 5.44
CA GLY A 364 -6.77 11.73 5.37
C GLY A 364 -7.40 11.47 6.72
N LEU A 365 -8.69 11.22 6.71
CA LEU A 365 -9.51 10.86 7.86
C LEU A 365 -10.21 9.52 7.61
N GLU A 366 -10.85 9.00 8.67
CA GLU A 366 -11.76 7.86 8.58
C GLU A 366 -12.79 8.03 7.46
N ASP A 367 -13.17 6.90 6.87
CA ASP A 367 -14.11 6.86 5.76
C ASP A 367 -15.51 7.34 6.17
N GLN A 368 -15.88 8.52 5.71
CA GLN A 368 -17.21 9.10 5.91
C GLN A 368 -18.20 8.72 4.79
N THR A 369 -17.77 7.99 3.77
CA THR A 369 -18.67 7.47 2.73
C THR A 369 -19.47 6.25 3.19
N ILE A 370 -19.10 5.66 4.34
CA ILE A 370 -19.73 4.51 4.96
C ILE A 370 -20.46 4.98 6.23
N ALA A 371 -21.76 4.73 6.29
CA ALA A 371 -22.61 5.30 7.35
C ALA A 371 -22.34 4.71 8.75
N ASP A 372 -21.96 3.44 8.84
CA ASP A 372 -21.67 2.76 10.11
C ASP A 372 -20.49 1.80 9.95
N PRO A 373 -19.26 2.32 10.02
CA PRO A 373 -18.08 1.52 9.77
C PRO A 373 -17.73 0.65 10.99
N ALA A 374 -18.07 -0.64 10.93
CA ALA A 374 -17.84 -1.60 12.01
C ALA A 374 -16.44 -2.22 12.04
N THR A 375 -15.68 -2.13 10.95
CA THR A 375 -14.36 -2.78 10.80
C THR A 375 -13.27 -1.79 10.42
N ASP A 376 -12.01 -2.14 10.67
CA ASP A 376 -10.85 -1.33 10.24
C ASP A 376 -10.84 -1.11 8.72
N LEU A 377 -11.26 -2.11 7.93
CA LEU A 377 -11.42 -1.97 6.49
C LEU A 377 -12.44 -0.90 6.13
N ALA A 378 -13.59 -0.90 6.81
CA ALA A 378 -14.66 0.08 6.58
C ALA A 378 -14.26 1.50 7.02
N ARG A 379 -13.44 1.62 8.07
CA ARG A 379 -12.93 2.90 8.60
C ARG A 379 -11.72 3.45 7.88
N ALA A 380 -11.04 2.62 7.10
CA ALA A 380 -9.72 2.95 6.57
C ALA A 380 -9.69 4.30 5.85
N PRO A 381 -8.78 5.21 6.22
CA PRO A 381 -8.62 6.51 5.56
C PRO A 381 -8.06 6.38 4.15
N PHE A 382 -7.43 5.27 3.87
CA PHE A 382 -6.79 4.97 2.60
C PHE A 382 -6.95 3.49 2.24
N ARG A 383 -7.13 3.23 0.95
CA ARG A 383 -7.14 1.86 0.39
C ARG A 383 -6.38 1.81 -0.93
N LEU A 384 -5.63 0.74 -1.08
CA LEU A 384 -5.01 0.35 -2.34
C LEU A 384 -5.57 -1.01 -2.75
N ALA A 385 -6.29 -1.06 -3.85
CA ALA A 385 -6.86 -2.30 -4.35
C ALA A 385 -6.28 -2.70 -5.69
N LEU A 386 -5.94 -3.97 -5.84
CA LEU A 386 -5.45 -4.57 -7.08
C LEU A 386 -6.46 -5.62 -7.55
N ILE A 387 -7.02 -5.40 -8.73
CA ILE A 387 -8.04 -6.23 -9.36
C ILE A 387 -7.48 -6.86 -10.63
#